data_a14b648fa0a587249f6988d990b67432
#
_entry.id   a14b648fa0a587249f6988d990b67432
#
_cell.length_a   1.000
_cell.length_b   1.000
_cell.length_c   1.000
_cell.angle_alpha   90.00
_cell.angle_beta   90.00
_cell.angle_gamma   90.00
#
_symmetry.space_group_name_H-M   'P 1'
#
loop_
_entity.id
_entity.type
_entity.pdbx_description
1 polymer ?
#
loop_
_entity_poly.entity_id
_entity_poly.type
_entity_poly.pdbx_seq_one_letter_code
_entity_poly.pdbx_strand_id
1 'polypeptide(L)'
;SDSLPDWLPHKQVSLGLDLQGGSHLLLEVQSDNVIQDDLEAIIDSVRTDLRKERIKYRNLGLSDEELPGVSVSITDPEKLDIAYELLRQIEPGTTTQSNDDGLITIELDEVTVRDRKISTIQQSIEIVRRRIDETGVREPTIQRQGDDRILVQLPGVDDPERIKALLGKTAKMAFHLVDQENSISEALAGRIP
;
A
#
# COMPACT_ATOMS: atom_id res chain seq x y z
N SER A 1 40.72 -18.23 -27.22
CA SER A 1 39.62 -19.18 -27.47
C SER A 1 40.10 -20.58 -27.21
N ASP A 2 40.18 -20.96 -25.95
CA ASP A 2 40.49 -22.34 -25.57
C ASP A 2 39.17 -23.08 -25.52
N SER A 3 38.92 -23.88 -26.57
CA SER A 3 37.79 -24.81 -26.62
C SER A 3 38.10 -25.98 -25.69
N LEU A 4 37.43 -26.00 -24.55
CA LEU A 4 37.44 -27.18 -23.66
C LEU A 4 36.78 -28.37 -24.38
N PRO A 5 37.30 -29.61 -24.22
CA PRO A 5 36.75 -30.78 -24.83
C PRO A 5 35.30 -31.03 -24.46
N ASP A 6 34.43 -31.47 -25.40
CA ASP A 6 32.98 -31.68 -25.24
C ASP A 6 32.54 -32.68 -24.14
N TRP A 7 33.46 -33.42 -23.56
CA TRP A 7 33.18 -34.38 -22.47
C TRP A 7 33.23 -33.76 -21.04
N LEU A 8 33.70 -32.50 -20.93
CA LEU A 8 33.64 -31.80 -19.63
C LEU A 8 32.27 -31.17 -19.44
N PRO A 9 31.67 -31.30 -18.25
CA PRO A 9 30.39 -30.64 -17.94
C PRO A 9 30.57 -29.13 -17.98
N HIS A 10 29.94 -28.46 -18.94
CA HIS A 10 29.94 -27.01 -19.12
C HIS A 10 29.01 -26.29 -18.10
N LYS A 11 28.72 -26.92 -16.97
CA LYS A 11 27.95 -26.23 -15.93
C LYS A 11 28.85 -25.19 -15.26
N GLN A 12 28.64 -23.93 -15.60
CA GLN A 12 29.19 -22.83 -14.84
C GLN A 12 28.64 -22.91 -13.41
N VAL A 13 29.56 -23.06 -12.46
CA VAL A 13 29.18 -22.98 -11.03
C VAL A 13 28.91 -21.51 -10.75
N SER A 14 27.67 -21.16 -10.42
CA SER A 14 27.34 -19.84 -9.88
C SER A 14 28.08 -19.67 -8.55
N LEU A 15 29.13 -18.85 -8.60
CA LEU A 15 29.85 -18.46 -7.39
C LEU A 15 28.95 -17.49 -6.61
N GLY A 16 28.72 -17.78 -5.32
CA GLY A 16 27.93 -16.92 -4.46
C GLY A 16 28.57 -15.53 -4.25
N LEU A 17 27.85 -14.62 -3.62
CA LEU A 17 28.24 -13.24 -3.32
C LEU A 17 29.64 -13.13 -2.70
N ASP A 18 30.03 -14.08 -1.85
CA ASP A 18 31.33 -14.11 -1.15
C ASP A 18 32.53 -14.23 -2.09
N LEU A 19 32.33 -14.74 -3.31
CA LEU A 19 33.38 -14.98 -4.29
C LEU A 19 33.31 -14.07 -5.51
N GLN A 20 32.15 -13.54 -5.83
CA GLN A 20 31.95 -12.65 -6.99
C GLN A 20 31.83 -11.17 -6.59
N GLY A 21 31.70 -10.87 -5.31
CA GLY A 21 31.26 -9.55 -4.86
C GLY A 21 29.78 -9.32 -5.15
N GLY A 22 29.24 -8.21 -4.76
CA GLY A 22 27.85 -7.84 -5.04
C GLY A 22 27.27 -6.90 -4.00
N SER A 23 26.03 -6.51 -4.25
CA SER A 23 25.30 -5.58 -3.39
C SER A 23 24.29 -6.30 -2.51
N HIS A 24 24.24 -5.91 -1.23
CA HIS A 24 23.22 -6.29 -0.27
C HIS A 24 22.38 -5.07 0.06
N LEU A 25 21.09 -5.14 -0.18
CA LEU A 25 20.14 -4.08 0.14
C LEU A 25 19.09 -4.63 1.11
N LEU A 26 18.79 -3.85 2.13
CA LEU A 26 17.65 -4.08 3.01
C LEU A 26 16.64 -2.97 2.75
N LEU A 27 15.49 -3.34 2.21
CA LEU A 27 14.40 -2.42 1.90
C LEU A 27 13.34 -2.52 2.99
N GLU A 28 12.86 -1.39 3.46
CA GLU A 28 11.73 -1.31 4.38
C GLU A 28 10.45 -1.02 3.59
N VAL A 29 9.41 -1.78 3.86
CA VAL A 29 8.08 -1.60 3.26
C VAL A 29 7.23 -0.78 4.21
N GLN A 30 6.80 0.40 3.78
CA GLN A 30 5.94 1.29 4.56
C GLN A 30 4.49 0.78 4.56
N SER A 31 4.26 -0.37 5.16
CA SER A 31 2.94 -1.03 5.17
C SER A 31 1.88 -0.24 5.94
N ASP A 32 2.28 0.63 6.88
CA ASP A 32 1.34 1.48 7.63
C ASP A 32 0.70 2.53 6.73
N ASN A 33 1.40 3.03 5.71
CA ASN A 33 0.81 3.95 4.73
C ASN A 33 -0.32 3.29 3.93
N VAL A 34 -0.22 1.99 3.66
CA VAL A 34 -1.28 1.25 2.96
C VAL A 34 -2.52 1.14 3.83
N ILE A 35 -2.36 0.88 5.13
CA ILE A 35 -3.48 0.88 6.07
C ILE A 35 -4.13 2.27 6.14
N GLN A 36 -3.34 3.32 6.13
CA GLN A 36 -3.86 4.69 6.11
C GLN A 36 -4.63 5.01 4.80
N ASP A 37 -4.08 4.64 3.64
CA ASP A 37 -4.76 4.79 2.34
C ASP A 37 -6.12 4.01 2.33
N ASP A 38 -6.18 2.81 2.95
CA ASP A 38 -7.40 2.03 3.10
C ASP A 38 -8.43 2.73 3.99
N LEU A 39 -8.00 3.30 5.12
CA LEU A 39 -8.89 4.06 6.00
C LEU A 39 -9.44 5.33 5.32
N GLU A 40 -8.63 6.02 4.52
CA GLU A 40 -9.09 7.15 3.71
C GLU A 40 -10.17 6.71 2.69
N ALA A 41 -10.00 5.54 2.06
CA ALA A 41 -11.00 4.97 1.17
C ALA A 41 -12.30 4.62 1.90
N ILE A 42 -12.21 4.10 3.13
CA ILE A 42 -13.39 3.86 3.99
C ILE A 42 -14.09 5.18 4.32
N ILE A 43 -13.34 6.23 4.68
CA ILE A 43 -13.91 7.58 4.95
C ILE A 43 -14.69 8.08 3.73
N ASP A 44 -14.15 7.93 2.52
CA ASP A 44 -14.82 8.38 1.30
C ASP A 44 -16.07 7.55 0.99
N SER A 45 -16.04 6.25 1.26
CA SER A 45 -17.19 5.36 1.13
C SER A 45 -18.30 5.74 2.13
N VAL A 46 -17.95 5.92 3.42
CA VAL A 46 -18.87 6.39 4.47
C VAL A 46 -19.52 7.71 4.06
N ARG A 47 -18.71 8.67 3.59
CA ARG A 47 -19.21 9.98 3.14
C ARG A 47 -20.22 9.85 2.00
N THR A 48 -19.92 9.00 1.04
CA THR A 48 -20.74 8.78 -0.15
C THR A 48 -22.07 8.13 0.23
N ASP A 49 -22.03 7.07 1.03
CA ASP A 49 -23.23 6.30 1.39
C ASP A 49 -24.15 7.09 2.33
N LEU A 50 -23.60 7.78 3.33
CA LEU A 50 -24.41 8.63 4.20
C LEU A 50 -25.07 9.79 3.45
N ARG A 51 -24.39 10.38 2.45
CA ARG A 51 -24.99 11.42 1.59
C ARG A 51 -26.10 10.88 0.71
N LYS A 52 -25.91 9.70 0.13
CA LYS A 52 -26.90 9.02 -0.71
C LYS A 52 -28.20 8.78 0.05
N GLU A 53 -28.11 8.32 1.30
CA GLU A 53 -29.23 8.07 2.20
C GLU A 53 -29.72 9.36 2.93
N ARG A 54 -29.11 10.51 2.64
CA ARG A 54 -29.45 11.81 3.27
C ARG A 54 -29.38 11.77 4.79
N ILE A 55 -28.37 11.05 5.31
CA ILE A 55 -28.09 10.97 6.74
C ILE A 55 -27.12 12.10 7.11
N LYS A 56 -27.50 12.93 8.09
CA LYS A 56 -26.65 14.01 8.56
C LYS A 56 -25.65 13.48 9.57
N TYR A 57 -24.38 13.84 9.38
CA TYR A 57 -23.27 13.40 10.23
C TYR A 57 -22.31 14.55 10.55
N ARG A 58 -21.46 14.33 11.57
CA ARG A 58 -20.35 15.20 11.98
C ARG A 58 -19.14 14.36 12.31
N ASN A 59 -17.98 15.00 12.44
CA ASN A 59 -16.73 14.39 12.91
C ASN A 59 -16.36 13.08 12.18
N LEU A 60 -16.54 13.04 10.86
CA LEU A 60 -16.07 11.90 10.06
C LEU A 60 -14.55 12.00 9.89
N GLY A 61 -13.81 11.02 10.40
CA GLY A 61 -12.36 10.97 10.37
C GLY A 61 -11.80 9.66 10.90
N LEU A 62 -10.46 9.63 11.07
CA LEU A 62 -9.80 8.50 11.71
C LEU A 62 -10.27 8.35 13.16
N SER A 63 -10.37 7.11 13.61
CA SER A 63 -10.65 6.79 15.03
C SER A 63 -9.38 6.95 15.87
N ASP A 64 -9.55 7.41 17.12
CA ASP A 64 -8.47 7.49 18.12
C ASP A 64 -8.35 6.19 18.96
N GLU A 65 -9.04 5.12 18.54
CA GLU A 65 -9.01 3.82 19.23
C GLU A 65 -7.70 3.05 18.97
N GLU A 66 -7.52 1.93 19.68
CA GLU A 66 -6.30 1.11 19.62
C GLU A 66 -6.10 0.47 18.23
N LEU A 67 -7.19 0.07 17.58
CA LEU A 67 -7.16 -0.49 16.24
C LEU A 67 -7.35 0.59 15.18
N PRO A 68 -6.71 0.44 14.01
CA PRO A 68 -6.91 1.37 12.90
C PRO A 68 -8.37 1.38 12.46
N GLY A 69 -9.00 2.54 12.48
CA GLY A 69 -10.42 2.65 12.20
C GLY A 69 -10.86 4.05 11.78
N VAL A 70 -12.15 4.16 11.53
CA VAL A 70 -12.85 5.38 11.14
C VAL A 70 -14.01 5.61 12.09
N SER A 71 -14.21 6.86 12.53
CA SER A 71 -15.32 7.25 13.36
C SER A 71 -16.19 8.29 12.70
N VAL A 72 -17.50 8.24 12.98
CA VAL A 72 -18.48 9.21 12.47
C VAL A 72 -19.60 9.39 13.51
N SER A 73 -20.03 10.63 13.73
CA SER A 73 -21.14 10.95 14.62
C SER A 73 -22.41 11.23 13.81
N ILE A 74 -23.45 10.42 13.99
CA ILE A 74 -24.77 10.60 13.36
C ILE A 74 -25.54 11.64 14.17
N THR A 75 -26.10 12.65 13.49
CA THR A 75 -26.76 13.77 14.17
C THR A 75 -28.22 13.47 14.50
N ASP A 76 -28.85 12.58 13.73
CA ASP A 76 -30.26 12.23 13.84
C ASP A 76 -30.41 10.85 14.51
N PRO A 77 -30.89 10.77 15.76
CA PRO A 77 -31.02 9.48 16.46
C PRO A 77 -31.96 8.49 15.76
N GLU A 78 -32.98 8.97 15.03
CA GLU A 78 -33.91 8.10 14.30
C GLU A 78 -33.25 7.38 13.13
N LYS A 79 -32.10 7.90 12.67
CA LYS A 79 -31.33 7.33 11.55
C LYS A 79 -30.09 6.56 11.98
N LEU A 80 -29.85 6.44 13.29
CA LEU A 80 -28.66 5.75 13.80
C LEU A 80 -28.63 4.28 13.38
N ASP A 81 -29.73 3.56 13.55
CA ASP A 81 -29.83 2.14 13.19
C ASP A 81 -29.66 1.93 11.67
N ILE A 82 -30.21 2.83 10.87
CA ILE A 82 -30.07 2.77 9.40
C ILE A 82 -28.61 3.01 9.02
N ALA A 83 -27.97 4.01 9.64
CA ALA A 83 -26.57 4.30 9.41
C ALA A 83 -25.68 3.11 9.81
N TYR A 84 -25.93 2.51 11.00
CA TYR A 84 -25.20 1.35 11.48
C TYR A 84 -25.29 0.17 10.52
N GLU A 85 -26.50 -0.21 10.08
CA GLU A 85 -26.68 -1.31 9.13
C GLU A 85 -26.05 -1.04 7.76
N LEU A 86 -26.01 0.22 7.32
CA LEU A 86 -25.35 0.63 6.09
C LEU A 86 -23.83 0.52 6.22
N LEU A 87 -23.28 1.05 7.32
CA LEU A 87 -21.84 1.17 7.50
C LEU A 87 -21.16 -0.16 7.85
N ARG A 88 -21.87 -1.10 8.50
CA ARG A 88 -21.31 -2.44 8.78
C ARG A 88 -21.04 -3.27 7.54
N GLN A 89 -21.53 -2.88 6.37
CA GLN A 89 -21.36 -3.59 5.10
C GLN A 89 -20.34 -2.92 4.18
N ILE A 90 -19.73 -1.81 4.60
CA ILE A 90 -18.82 -1.02 3.76
C ILE A 90 -17.58 -1.82 3.38
N GLU A 91 -16.97 -2.49 4.35
CA GLU A 91 -15.69 -3.16 4.12
C GLU A 91 -15.66 -4.52 4.84
N PRO A 92 -15.32 -5.60 4.14
CA PRO A 92 -15.09 -6.92 4.76
C PRO A 92 -13.89 -6.88 5.71
N GLY A 93 -13.98 -7.59 6.84
CA GLY A 93 -12.90 -7.64 7.82
C GLY A 93 -12.83 -6.40 8.72
N THR A 94 -13.97 -5.73 8.87
CA THR A 94 -14.14 -4.64 9.85
C THR A 94 -15.16 -5.01 10.91
N THR A 95 -14.93 -4.51 12.12
CA THR A 95 -15.89 -4.53 13.21
C THR A 95 -16.51 -3.15 13.34
N THR A 96 -17.86 -3.08 13.29
CA THR A 96 -18.59 -1.83 13.43
C THR A 96 -19.29 -1.81 14.80
N GLN A 97 -19.11 -0.73 15.53
CA GLN A 97 -19.73 -0.50 16.85
C GLN A 97 -20.49 0.83 16.83
N SER A 98 -21.54 0.94 17.62
CA SER A 98 -22.26 2.19 17.83
C SER A 98 -22.55 2.40 19.31
N ASN A 99 -22.63 3.65 19.72
CA ASN A 99 -23.04 4.03 21.09
C ASN A 99 -24.32 4.89 21.07
N ASP A 100 -24.90 5.08 22.26
CA ASP A 100 -26.13 5.86 22.44
C ASP A 100 -25.96 7.35 22.08
N ASP A 101 -24.71 7.85 22.05
CA ASP A 101 -24.40 9.24 21.68
C ASP A 101 -24.40 9.46 20.16
N GLY A 102 -24.69 8.42 19.37
CA GLY A 102 -24.72 8.46 17.92
C GLY A 102 -23.35 8.33 17.25
N LEU A 103 -22.30 7.97 18.00
CA LEU A 103 -20.98 7.66 17.43
C LEU A 103 -21.00 6.25 16.86
N ILE A 104 -20.58 6.10 15.61
CA ILE A 104 -20.30 4.82 14.96
C ILE A 104 -18.80 4.76 14.71
N THR A 105 -18.17 3.66 15.11
CA THR A 105 -16.77 3.35 14.87
C THR A 105 -16.66 2.10 14.01
N ILE A 106 -15.82 2.15 12.97
CA ILE A 106 -15.53 1.07 12.05
C ILE A 106 -14.04 0.78 12.19
N GLU A 107 -13.67 -0.37 12.71
CA GLU A 107 -12.29 -0.76 12.98
C GLU A 107 -11.88 -1.94 12.11
N LEU A 108 -10.65 -1.93 11.64
CA LEU A 108 -10.07 -3.09 10.97
C LEU A 108 -9.69 -4.13 12.02
N ASP A 109 -10.13 -5.38 11.82
CA ASP A 109 -9.75 -6.49 12.69
C ASP A 109 -8.23 -6.72 12.63
N GLU A 110 -7.61 -7.15 13.74
CA GLU A 110 -6.18 -7.46 13.80
C GLU A 110 -5.73 -8.44 12.71
N VAL A 111 -6.58 -9.42 12.40
CA VAL A 111 -6.32 -10.40 11.33
C VAL A 111 -6.26 -9.71 9.98
N THR A 112 -7.20 -8.83 9.70
CA THR A 112 -7.27 -8.05 8.45
C THR A 112 -6.06 -7.14 8.31
N VAL A 113 -5.68 -6.42 9.37
CA VAL A 113 -4.47 -5.56 9.38
C VAL A 113 -3.22 -6.39 9.06
N ARG A 114 -3.06 -7.54 9.73
CA ARG A 114 -1.92 -8.43 9.51
C ARG A 114 -1.90 -8.98 8.07
N ASP A 115 -3.03 -9.44 7.56
CA ASP A 115 -3.11 -10.03 6.23
C ASP A 115 -2.85 -8.97 5.14
N ARG A 116 -3.29 -7.73 5.33
CA ARG A 116 -2.96 -6.59 4.46
C ARG A 116 -1.47 -6.29 4.46
N LYS A 117 -0.83 -6.24 5.65
CA LYS A 117 0.62 -6.06 5.75
C LYS A 117 1.39 -7.17 5.02
N ILE A 118 1.00 -8.44 5.21
CA ILE A 118 1.61 -9.58 4.52
C ILE A 118 1.44 -9.46 3.00
N SER A 119 0.24 -9.17 2.54
CA SER A 119 -0.06 -9.00 1.11
C SER A 119 0.76 -7.86 0.50
N THR A 120 0.88 -6.73 1.20
CA THR A 120 1.68 -5.58 0.78
C THR A 120 3.15 -5.95 0.58
N ILE A 121 3.73 -6.72 1.52
CA ILE A 121 5.11 -7.18 1.41
C ILE A 121 5.28 -8.13 0.22
N GLN A 122 4.35 -9.06 0.01
CA GLN A 122 4.39 -9.98 -1.13
C GLN A 122 4.32 -9.22 -2.46
N GLN A 123 3.43 -8.26 -2.59
CA GLN A 123 3.34 -7.40 -3.78
C GLN A 123 4.62 -6.57 -3.97
N SER A 124 5.19 -6.05 -2.89
CA SER A 124 6.46 -5.31 -2.93
C SER A 124 7.61 -6.20 -3.42
N ILE A 125 7.69 -7.45 -2.99
CA ILE A 125 8.68 -8.43 -3.47
C ILE A 125 8.53 -8.64 -4.98
N GLU A 126 7.31 -8.80 -5.49
CA GLU A 126 7.06 -8.98 -6.92
C GLU A 126 7.45 -7.72 -7.73
N ILE A 127 7.17 -6.53 -7.21
CA ILE A 127 7.58 -5.28 -7.83
C ILE A 127 9.11 -5.16 -7.88
N VAL A 128 9.78 -5.45 -6.75
CA VAL A 128 11.25 -5.43 -6.66
C VAL A 128 11.85 -6.43 -7.63
N ARG A 129 11.33 -7.67 -7.67
CA ARG A 129 11.79 -8.71 -8.60
C ARG A 129 11.71 -8.24 -10.04
N ARG A 130 10.56 -7.73 -10.48
CA ARG A 130 10.36 -7.24 -11.85
C ARG A 130 11.35 -6.13 -12.22
N ARG A 131 11.56 -5.17 -11.30
CA ARG A 131 12.52 -4.08 -11.54
C ARG A 131 13.97 -4.55 -11.63
N ILE A 132 14.34 -5.56 -10.83
CA ILE A 132 15.68 -6.15 -10.87
C ILE A 132 15.88 -6.98 -12.14
N ASP A 133 14.88 -7.74 -12.58
CA ASP A 133 14.93 -8.52 -13.81
C ASP A 133 15.17 -7.61 -15.03
N GLU A 134 14.59 -6.39 -15.06
CA GLU A 134 14.83 -5.39 -16.09
C GLU A 134 16.30 -4.91 -16.16
N THR A 135 17.06 -5.05 -15.08
CA THR A 135 18.49 -4.69 -15.05
C THR A 135 19.41 -5.76 -15.63
N GLY A 136 18.89 -6.96 -15.88
CA GLY A 136 19.65 -8.10 -16.37
C GLY A 136 20.56 -8.75 -15.32
N VAL A 137 20.41 -8.44 -14.03
CA VAL A 137 21.14 -9.10 -12.95
C VAL A 137 20.77 -10.59 -12.92
N ARG A 138 21.77 -11.45 -12.90
CA ARG A 138 21.56 -12.90 -12.89
C ARG A 138 21.43 -13.39 -11.46
N GLU A 139 20.45 -14.26 -11.23
CA GLU A 139 20.22 -14.98 -9.96
C GLU A 139 20.12 -14.07 -8.73
N PRO A 140 19.27 -13.01 -8.75
CA PRO A 140 19.06 -12.19 -7.56
C PRO A 140 18.37 -13.01 -6.47
N THR A 141 18.78 -12.84 -5.22
CA THR A 141 18.03 -13.36 -4.09
C THR A 141 17.16 -12.26 -3.51
N ILE A 142 15.85 -12.46 -3.51
CA ILE A 142 14.86 -11.51 -2.98
C ILE A 142 13.97 -12.28 -2.03
N GLN A 143 14.02 -11.92 -0.74
CA GLN A 143 13.26 -12.63 0.29
C GLN A 143 12.79 -11.68 1.38
N ARG A 144 11.65 -12.04 2.00
CA ARG A 144 11.14 -11.33 3.17
C ARG A 144 12.08 -11.52 4.35
N GLN A 145 12.32 -10.46 5.11
CA GLN A 145 13.07 -10.46 6.35
C GLN A 145 12.29 -9.74 7.46
N GLY A 146 11.77 -10.51 8.41
CA GLY A 146 10.90 -9.95 9.45
C GLY A 146 9.51 -9.59 8.91
N ASP A 147 8.88 -8.58 9.52
CA ASP A 147 7.49 -8.23 9.25
C ASP A 147 7.32 -7.11 8.21
N ASP A 148 8.36 -6.33 7.96
CA ASP A 148 8.29 -5.11 7.16
C ASP A 148 9.45 -4.94 6.17
N ARG A 149 10.39 -5.92 6.10
CA ARG A 149 11.61 -5.76 5.31
C ARG A 149 11.77 -6.81 4.23
N ILE A 150 12.48 -6.42 3.17
CA ILE A 150 12.86 -7.27 2.04
C ILE A 150 14.38 -7.23 1.92
N LEU A 151 15.02 -8.39 2.03
CA LEU A 151 16.43 -8.57 1.73
C LEU A 151 16.60 -8.81 0.24
N VAL A 152 17.46 -8.01 -0.39
CA VAL A 152 17.82 -8.12 -1.81
C VAL A 152 19.32 -8.32 -1.92
N GLN A 153 19.73 -9.42 -2.54
CA GLN A 153 21.13 -9.73 -2.79
C GLN A 153 21.37 -9.83 -4.29
N LEU A 154 22.32 -9.07 -4.79
CA LEU A 154 22.59 -8.89 -6.22
C LEU A 154 24.05 -9.26 -6.53
N PRO A 155 24.31 -10.52 -6.94
CA PRO A 155 25.66 -10.93 -7.28
C PRO A 155 26.21 -10.15 -8.47
N GLY A 156 27.49 -9.74 -8.38
CA GLY A 156 28.19 -9.04 -9.47
C GLY A 156 27.71 -7.60 -9.74
N VAL A 157 26.98 -7.00 -8.81
CA VAL A 157 26.56 -5.59 -8.89
C VAL A 157 27.42 -4.75 -7.94
N ASP A 158 28.28 -3.92 -8.50
CA ASP A 158 29.23 -3.11 -7.74
C ASP A 158 28.66 -1.70 -7.41
N ASP A 159 27.54 -1.31 -8.03
CA ASP A 159 26.90 0.00 -7.83
C ASP A 159 25.54 -0.13 -7.17
N PRO A 160 25.48 -0.17 -5.81
CA PRO A 160 24.22 -0.24 -5.08
C PRO A 160 23.38 1.02 -5.22
N GLU A 161 24.00 2.19 -5.46
CA GLU A 161 23.25 3.46 -5.56
C GLU A 161 22.39 3.51 -6.83
N ARG A 162 22.88 2.94 -7.93
CA ARG A 162 22.09 2.79 -9.16
C ARG A 162 20.84 1.93 -8.91
N ILE A 163 21.00 0.84 -8.17
CA ILE A 163 19.88 -0.04 -7.85
C ILE A 163 18.89 0.64 -6.89
N LYS A 164 19.37 1.35 -5.87
CA LYS A 164 18.52 2.14 -4.98
C LYS A 164 17.71 3.18 -5.76
N ALA A 165 18.33 3.90 -6.69
CA ALA A 165 17.66 4.87 -7.54
C ALA A 165 16.58 4.24 -8.43
N LEU A 166 16.80 3.00 -8.89
CA LEU A 166 15.82 2.26 -9.68
C LEU A 166 14.65 1.77 -8.82
N LEU A 167 14.93 1.21 -7.65
CA LEU A 167 13.92 0.69 -6.74
C LEU A 167 13.12 1.80 -6.05
N GLY A 168 13.76 2.93 -5.73
CA GLY A 168 13.15 4.07 -5.05
C GLY A 168 12.20 4.90 -5.92
N LYS A 169 12.13 4.65 -7.24
CA LYS A 169 11.14 5.29 -8.10
C LYS A 169 9.76 4.72 -7.84
N THR A 170 9.02 5.36 -6.97
CA THR A 170 7.60 5.07 -6.75
C THR A 170 6.77 6.00 -7.62
N ALA A 171 5.83 5.44 -8.38
CA ALA A 171 4.83 6.20 -9.10
C ALA A 171 3.46 5.90 -8.50
N LYS A 172 2.87 6.87 -7.81
CA LYS A 172 1.45 6.81 -7.42
C LYS A 172 0.64 7.35 -8.59
N MET A 173 -0.21 6.53 -9.19
CA MET A 173 -1.12 6.96 -10.24
C MET A 173 -2.37 7.52 -9.60
N ALA A 174 -2.71 8.76 -9.89
CA ALA A 174 -3.94 9.39 -9.47
C ALA A 174 -4.78 9.76 -10.70
N PHE A 175 -6.07 9.46 -10.63
CA PHE A 175 -7.03 9.90 -11.64
C PHE A 175 -7.73 11.15 -11.12
N HIS A 176 -7.74 12.21 -11.93
CA HIS A 176 -8.44 13.43 -11.64
C HIS A 176 -9.48 13.69 -12.71
N LEU A 177 -10.68 14.11 -12.29
CA LEU A 177 -11.66 14.64 -13.23
C LEU A 177 -11.16 15.97 -13.78
N VAL A 178 -11.23 16.11 -15.08
CA VAL A 178 -10.91 17.38 -15.74
C VAL A 178 -12.10 18.31 -15.59
N ASP A 179 -11.90 19.44 -14.94
CA ASP A 179 -12.88 20.52 -14.94
C ASP A 179 -12.90 21.16 -16.33
N GLN A 180 -14.02 21.04 -17.04
CA GLN A 180 -14.20 21.57 -18.39
C GLN A 180 -14.86 22.96 -18.38
N GLU A 181 -15.39 23.39 -17.25
CA GLU A 181 -16.14 24.63 -17.12
C GLU A 181 -15.26 25.80 -16.68
N ASN A 182 -14.20 25.53 -15.91
CA ASN A 182 -13.31 26.55 -15.35
C ASN A 182 -11.96 26.59 -16.05
N SER A 183 -11.43 27.77 -16.27
CA SER A 183 -10.11 27.94 -16.88
C SER A 183 -8.97 27.76 -15.86
N ILE A 184 -7.82 27.22 -16.31
CA ILE A 184 -6.62 27.06 -15.49
C ILE A 184 -6.17 28.41 -14.90
N SER A 185 -6.36 29.51 -15.64
CA SER A 185 -6.01 30.85 -15.18
C SER A 185 -6.87 31.34 -14.01
N GLU A 186 -8.14 30.94 -13.95
CA GLU A 186 -9.06 31.26 -12.85
C GLU A 186 -8.74 30.40 -11.61
N ALA A 187 -8.39 29.12 -11.81
CA ALA A 187 -7.93 28.24 -10.73
C ALA A 187 -6.65 28.77 -10.07
N LEU A 188 -5.66 29.15 -10.86
CA LEU A 188 -4.41 29.73 -10.36
C LEU A 188 -4.61 31.10 -9.69
N ALA A 189 -5.65 31.84 -10.06
CA ALA A 189 -6.02 33.12 -9.43
C ALA A 189 -6.86 32.94 -8.15
N GLY A 190 -7.15 31.69 -7.71
CA GLY A 190 -7.96 31.38 -6.53
C GLY A 190 -9.41 31.84 -6.64
N ARG A 191 -9.95 31.92 -7.85
CA ARG A 191 -11.31 32.40 -8.14
C ARG A 191 -12.34 31.27 -8.32
N ILE A 192 -11.89 30.02 -8.14
CA ILE A 192 -12.74 28.83 -8.20
C ILE A 192 -12.97 28.37 -6.76
N PRO A 193 -14.21 28.05 -6.35
CA PRO A 193 -14.55 27.58 -5.01
C PRO A 193 -13.99 26.22 -4.68
#